data_f0b9ac218852f329d2abc2ddd8724edb
#
_entry.id   f0b9ac218852f329d2abc2ddd8724edb
#
_cell.length_a   1.000
_cell.length_b   1.000
_cell.length_c   1.000
_cell.angle_alpha   90.00
_cell.angle_beta   90.00
_cell.angle_gamma   90.00
#
_symmetry.space_group_name_H-M   'P 1'
#
loop_
_entity.id
_entity.type
_entity.pdbx_description
1 polymer ?
#
loop_
_entity_poly.entity_id
_entity_poly.type
_entity_poly.pdbx_seq_one_letter_code
_entity_poly.pdbx_strand_id
1 'polypeptide(L)'
;MRRPEALALILIGLFVSAPPALPAPAAKTERMVDVGGRKLDCCVYGKGSPTVVLVSGLEAPQAYWDSIIPDLAARTTVVTYDRAGVGKSEIGDLPTHGEQSAKDLQVLLEKLSVPKPYILVGHSYGGNIARLFASMFPDYTGGLILEDTQHEDVLNEMRKILEGKDLEAFDELMAARFNTPEHPRTEADYRDRTREQIRKSKPLPRIPYVVLTAAGRAKAMAPLFSDKAIEKIAKLDSDLNDQLVALIPGGRRVIVEGTGHDIHVDKPEVLIAPVLEMIKMVREK
;
A
#
# COMPACT_ATOMS: atom_id res chain seq x y z
N MET A 1 -27.20 -79.03 -10.80
CA MET A 1 -25.96 -78.33 -11.20
C MET A 1 -26.28 -76.87 -11.44
N ARG A 2 -25.95 -76.02 -10.48
CA ARG A 2 -26.08 -74.56 -10.56
C ARG A 2 -24.68 -73.98 -10.62
N ARG A 3 -24.39 -73.19 -11.64
CA ARG A 3 -23.12 -72.46 -11.81
C ARG A 3 -23.11 -71.24 -10.87
N PRO A 4 -22.01 -70.87 -10.23
CA PRO A 4 -21.90 -69.61 -9.47
C PRO A 4 -21.55 -68.46 -10.42
N GLU A 5 -22.34 -67.39 -10.33
CA GLU A 5 -22.05 -66.12 -10.98
C GLU A 5 -20.89 -65.41 -10.28
N ALA A 6 -19.88 -65.02 -11.05
CA ALA A 6 -18.74 -64.25 -10.58
C ALA A 6 -19.10 -62.76 -10.45
N LEU A 7 -19.08 -62.26 -9.23
CA LEU A 7 -19.27 -60.84 -8.89
C LEU A 7 -17.97 -60.09 -9.18
N ALA A 8 -17.95 -59.33 -10.26
CA ALA A 8 -16.83 -58.43 -10.59
C ALA A 8 -16.88 -57.20 -9.68
N LEU A 9 -15.95 -57.08 -8.71
CA LEU A 9 -15.72 -55.82 -7.96
C LEU A 9 -15.02 -54.83 -8.86
N ILE A 10 -15.72 -53.74 -9.22
CA ILE A 10 -15.14 -52.55 -9.83
C ILE A 10 -14.56 -51.67 -8.72
N LEU A 11 -13.25 -51.69 -8.55
CA LEU A 11 -12.52 -50.72 -7.71
C LEU A 11 -12.47 -49.36 -8.43
N ILE A 12 -13.36 -48.44 -8.05
CA ILE A 12 -13.25 -47.03 -8.44
C ILE A 12 -12.14 -46.42 -7.58
N GLY A 13 -10.97 -46.27 -8.17
CA GLY A 13 -9.85 -45.51 -7.54
C GLY A 13 -10.21 -44.05 -7.47
N LEU A 14 -10.53 -43.54 -6.28
CA LEU A 14 -10.59 -42.11 -5.97
C LEU A 14 -9.18 -41.55 -6.11
N PHE A 15 -8.87 -40.90 -7.23
CA PHE A 15 -7.72 -40.01 -7.31
C PHE A 15 -7.99 -38.78 -6.45
N VAL A 16 -7.56 -38.80 -5.21
CA VAL A 16 -7.43 -37.59 -4.39
C VAL A 16 -6.25 -36.83 -4.96
N SER A 17 -6.52 -35.82 -5.80
CA SER A 17 -5.47 -34.90 -6.21
C SER A 17 -4.95 -34.19 -4.96
N ALA A 18 -3.65 -34.31 -4.67
CA ALA A 18 -3.01 -33.55 -3.62
C ALA A 18 -3.24 -32.06 -3.86
N PRO A 19 -3.53 -31.27 -2.82
CA PRO A 19 -3.62 -29.81 -2.98
C PRO A 19 -2.31 -29.28 -3.58
N PRO A 20 -2.37 -28.24 -4.43
CA PRO A 20 -1.16 -27.65 -4.99
C PRO A 20 -0.21 -27.29 -3.84
N ALA A 21 1.04 -27.74 -3.94
CA ALA A 21 2.07 -27.41 -2.98
C ALA A 21 2.17 -25.89 -2.87
N LEU A 22 2.18 -25.38 -1.62
CA LEU A 22 2.47 -23.98 -1.39
C LEU A 22 3.77 -23.62 -2.11
N PRO A 23 3.82 -22.48 -2.83
CA PRO A 23 5.04 -22.07 -3.52
C PRO A 23 6.19 -21.99 -2.50
N ALA A 24 7.36 -22.51 -2.89
CA ALA A 24 8.56 -22.40 -2.07
C ALA A 24 8.81 -20.92 -1.74
N PRO A 25 9.28 -20.60 -0.52
CA PRO A 25 9.55 -19.21 -0.15
C PRO A 25 10.45 -18.57 -1.20
N ALA A 26 10.05 -17.41 -1.71
CA ALA A 26 10.81 -16.69 -2.71
C ALA A 26 12.22 -16.38 -2.18
N ALA A 27 13.25 -16.57 -3.02
CA ALA A 27 14.63 -16.25 -2.64
C ALA A 27 14.69 -14.79 -2.16
N LYS A 28 15.07 -14.59 -0.89
CA LYS A 28 15.14 -13.30 -0.20
C LYS A 28 16.59 -12.85 -0.10
N THR A 29 16.87 -11.63 -0.52
CA THR A 29 18.14 -10.94 -0.22
C THR A 29 17.85 -9.74 0.67
N GLU A 30 18.28 -9.79 1.93
CA GLU A 30 18.16 -8.70 2.91
C GLU A 30 19.43 -7.87 2.94
N ARG A 31 19.30 -6.55 3.00
CA ARG A 31 20.45 -5.63 2.98
C ARG A 31 20.14 -4.36 3.78
N MET A 32 21.18 -3.86 4.44
CA MET A 32 21.23 -2.47 4.91
C MET A 32 21.89 -1.62 3.82
N VAL A 33 21.18 -0.65 3.26
CA VAL A 33 21.65 0.21 2.17
C VAL A 33 21.78 1.64 2.65
N ASP A 34 22.96 2.21 2.55
CA ASP A 34 23.21 3.63 2.83
C ASP A 34 22.60 4.49 1.71
N VAL A 35 21.62 5.34 2.06
CA VAL A 35 20.92 6.23 1.11
C VAL A 35 21.41 7.69 1.19
N GLY A 36 22.51 7.91 1.90
CA GLY A 36 23.08 9.24 2.12
C GLY A 36 22.59 9.86 3.43
N GLY A 37 23.35 9.64 4.52
CA GLY A 37 23.05 10.13 5.87
C GLY A 37 22.23 9.18 6.74
N ARG A 38 21.80 8.02 6.21
CA ARG A 38 21.15 6.93 6.95
C ARG A 38 21.18 5.63 6.17
N LYS A 39 21.03 4.49 6.85
CA LYS A 39 20.90 3.19 6.22
C LYS A 39 19.46 2.68 6.35
N LEU A 40 18.92 2.17 5.25
CA LEU A 40 17.61 1.56 5.20
C LEU A 40 17.73 0.04 5.09
N ASP A 41 16.95 -0.67 5.90
CA ASP A 41 16.77 -2.11 5.77
C ASP A 41 15.81 -2.41 4.63
N CYS A 42 16.18 -3.32 3.76
CA CYS A 42 15.38 -3.69 2.61
C CYS A 42 15.54 -5.15 2.23
N CYS A 43 14.52 -5.66 1.57
CA CYS A 43 14.52 -7.01 1.02
C CYS A 43 14.19 -6.97 -0.47
N VAL A 44 14.91 -7.81 -1.23
CA VAL A 44 14.64 -8.05 -2.65
C VAL A 44 14.24 -9.51 -2.83
N TYR A 45 13.12 -9.74 -3.50
CA TYR A 45 12.55 -11.07 -3.77
C TYR A 45 12.35 -11.26 -5.26
N GLY A 46 12.34 -12.50 -5.70
CA GLY A 46 12.06 -12.85 -7.09
C GLY A 46 13.06 -12.28 -8.08
N LYS A 47 12.69 -12.26 -9.35
CA LYS A 47 13.47 -11.68 -10.46
C LYS A 47 12.59 -11.31 -11.63
N GLY A 48 13.00 -10.30 -12.40
CA GLY A 48 12.30 -9.85 -13.61
C GLY A 48 11.93 -8.37 -13.55
N SER A 49 11.32 -7.89 -14.63
CA SER A 49 10.82 -6.51 -14.80
C SER A 49 9.32 -6.55 -15.11
N PRO A 50 8.57 -5.49 -14.74
CA PRO A 50 8.94 -4.35 -13.91
C PRO A 50 9.22 -4.76 -12.45
N THR A 51 9.89 -3.91 -11.67
CA THR A 51 10.01 -4.13 -10.23
C THR A 51 8.77 -3.60 -9.50
N VAL A 52 8.17 -4.42 -8.65
CA VAL A 52 7.11 -3.99 -7.71
C VAL A 52 7.77 -3.50 -6.42
N VAL A 53 7.43 -2.29 -6.00
CA VAL A 53 7.94 -1.66 -4.77
C VAL A 53 6.78 -1.48 -3.80
N LEU A 54 6.85 -2.15 -2.65
CA LEU A 54 5.82 -2.13 -1.62
C LEU A 54 6.17 -1.07 -0.56
N VAL A 55 5.30 -0.07 -0.40
CA VAL A 55 5.51 1.09 0.49
C VAL A 55 4.49 1.02 1.62
N SER A 56 4.95 0.62 2.81
CA SER A 56 4.11 0.35 4.00
C SER A 56 3.40 1.59 4.53
N GLY A 57 2.36 1.39 5.34
CA GLY A 57 1.66 2.43 6.08
C GLY A 57 2.55 3.18 7.09
N LEU A 58 1.98 4.16 7.80
CA LEU A 58 2.69 4.95 8.80
C LEU A 58 3.31 4.04 9.87
N GLU A 59 4.62 4.18 10.10
CA GLU A 59 5.39 3.43 11.10
C GLU A 59 5.29 1.90 10.97
N ALA A 60 4.74 1.40 9.86
CA ALA A 60 4.61 -0.03 9.59
C ALA A 60 5.89 -0.59 8.95
N PRO A 61 6.45 -1.69 9.49
CA PRO A 61 7.67 -2.31 8.95
C PRO A 61 7.38 -3.05 7.64
N GLN A 62 8.43 -3.34 6.88
CA GLN A 62 8.34 -4.04 5.59
C GLN A 62 7.71 -5.44 5.69
N ALA A 63 7.83 -6.13 6.83
CA ALA A 63 7.22 -7.44 7.07
C ALA A 63 5.69 -7.44 7.00
N TYR A 64 5.07 -6.25 7.05
CA TYR A 64 3.63 -6.09 6.90
C TYR A 64 3.09 -6.61 5.55
N TRP A 65 3.96 -6.73 4.55
CA TRP A 65 3.65 -7.23 3.21
C TRP A 65 3.83 -8.74 3.02
N ASP A 66 4.24 -9.47 4.06
CA ASP A 66 4.65 -10.89 3.93
C ASP A 66 3.57 -11.78 3.29
N SER A 67 2.27 -11.46 3.48
CA SER A 67 1.14 -12.21 2.93
C SER A 67 1.09 -12.23 1.40
N ILE A 68 1.58 -11.19 0.71
CA ILE A 68 1.48 -11.05 -0.75
C ILE A 68 2.80 -11.27 -1.49
N ILE A 69 3.92 -11.24 -0.78
CA ILE A 69 5.25 -11.36 -1.37
C ILE A 69 5.43 -12.64 -2.21
N PRO A 70 5.02 -13.85 -1.75
CA PRO A 70 5.25 -15.08 -2.51
C PRO A 70 4.62 -15.06 -3.91
N ASP A 71 3.39 -14.58 -4.03
CA ASP A 71 2.65 -14.53 -5.29
C ASP A 71 3.26 -13.52 -6.27
N LEU A 72 3.68 -12.37 -5.78
CA LEU A 72 4.30 -11.31 -6.59
C LEU A 72 5.72 -11.71 -7.00
N ALA A 73 6.53 -12.23 -6.08
CA ALA A 73 7.92 -12.63 -6.32
C ALA A 73 8.04 -13.82 -7.30
N ALA A 74 7.01 -14.65 -7.41
CA ALA A 74 6.92 -15.68 -8.44
C ALA A 74 6.81 -15.11 -9.88
N ARG A 75 6.49 -13.83 -10.02
CA ARG A 75 6.21 -13.18 -11.31
C ARG A 75 7.21 -12.10 -11.70
N THR A 76 7.83 -11.45 -10.72
CA THR A 76 8.73 -10.30 -10.98
C THR A 76 9.67 -10.06 -9.80
N THR A 77 10.51 -9.02 -9.91
CA THR A 77 11.28 -8.51 -8.76
C THR A 77 10.35 -7.73 -7.84
N VAL A 78 10.41 -8.01 -6.54
CA VAL A 78 9.68 -7.29 -5.49
C VAL A 78 10.69 -6.68 -4.52
N VAL A 79 10.50 -5.42 -4.16
CA VAL A 79 11.28 -4.71 -3.16
C VAL A 79 10.36 -4.29 -2.03
N THR A 80 10.77 -4.64 -0.80
CA THR A 80 10.21 -4.09 0.44
C THR A 80 11.31 -3.36 1.20
N TYR A 81 10.97 -2.40 2.03
CA TYR A 81 11.94 -1.68 2.84
C TYR A 81 11.28 -1.02 4.05
N ASP A 82 12.07 -0.86 5.09
CA ASP A 82 11.71 -0.03 6.23
C ASP A 82 12.11 1.42 5.92
N ARG A 83 11.19 2.38 6.08
CA ARG A 83 11.53 3.79 5.97
C ARG A 83 12.38 4.25 7.15
N ALA A 84 13.00 5.41 7.04
CA ALA A 84 13.84 5.97 8.08
C ALA A 84 13.14 6.02 9.46
N GLY A 85 13.77 5.41 10.47
CA GLY A 85 13.22 5.29 11.83
C GLY A 85 12.15 4.23 12.03
N VAL A 86 11.85 3.42 11.00
CA VAL A 86 10.92 2.30 11.07
C VAL A 86 11.70 0.98 11.08
N GLY A 87 11.22 -0.02 11.80
CA GLY A 87 11.77 -1.36 11.83
C GLY A 87 13.27 -1.38 12.16
N LYS A 88 14.10 -1.86 11.24
CA LYS A 88 15.56 -1.93 11.39
C LYS A 88 16.30 -0.73 10.77
N SER A 89 15.60 0.17 10.10
CA SER A 89 16.22 1.32 9.44
C SER A 89 16.67 2.40 10.42
N GLU A 90 17.82 3.00 10.12
CA GLU A 90 18.32 4.14 10.87
C GLU A 90 17.43 5.37 10.64
N ILE A 91 17.19 6.17 11.68
CA ILE A 91 16.47 7.44 11.53
C ILE A 91 17.36 8.50 10.85
N GLY A 92 18.64 8.54 11.21
CA GLY A 92 19.62 9.51 10.70
C GLY A 92 19.31 10.96 11.11
N ASP A 93 20.02 11.91 10.51
CA ASP A 93 19.91 13.33 10.81
C ASP A 93 19.00 14.10 9.83
N LEU A 94 18.64 13.49 8.70
CA LEU A 94 17.74 14.09 7.73
C LEU A 94 16.27 13.97 8.19
N PRO A 95 15.40 14.92 7.82
CA PRO A 95 13.98 14.84 8.12
C PRO A 95 13.35 13.60 7.49
N THR A 96 12.22 13.14 8.06
CA THR A 96 11.50 11.94 7.59
C THR A 96 10.17 12.27 6.91
N HIS A 97 10.00 13.50 6.40
CA HIS A 97 8.83 13.92 5.64
C HIS A 97 8.77 13.28 4.25
N GLY A 98 7.60 13.35 3.61
CA GLY A 98 7.28 12.63 2.40
C GLY A 98 8.27 12.78 1.24
N GLU A 99 8.68 14.01 0.88
CA GLU A 99 9.66 14.22 -0.19
C GLU A 99 11.03 13.61 0.14
N GLN A 100 11.47 13.65 1.40
CA GLN A 100 12.73 13.03 1.77
C GLN A 100 12.61 11.50 1.69
N SER A 101 11.49 10.93 2.16
CA SER A 101 11.23 9.49 2.04
C SER A 101 11.19 9.02 0.57
N ALA A 102 10.64 9.85 -0.33
CA ALA A 102 10.66 9.56 -1.76
C ALA A 102 12.08 9.62 -2.37
N LYS A 103 12.92 10.58 -1.94
CA LYS A 103 14.34 10.66 -2.34
C LYS A 103 15.14 9.47 -1.83
N ASP A 104 14.96 9.12 -0.56
CA ASP A 104 15.63 7.96 0.05
C ASP A 104 15.26 6.67 -0.72
N LEU A 105 13.99 6.50 -1.06
CA LEU A 105 13.54 5.37 -1.87
C LEU A 105 14.19 5.36 -3.26
N GLN A 106 14.30 6.51 -3.92
CA GLN A 106 14.94 6.61 -5.23
C GLN A 106 16.42 6.17 -5.16
N VAL A 107 17.17 6.67 -4.17
CA VAL A 107 18.57 6.27 -3.95
C VAL A 107 18.68 4.79 -3.59
N LEU A 108 17.78 4.26 -2.76
CA LEU A 108 17.71 2.85 -2.42
C LEU A 108 17.58 1.98 -3.67
N LEU A 109 16.58 2.27 -4.52
CA LEU A 109 16.30 1.48 -5.72
C LEU A 109 17.46 1.54 -6.74
N GLU A 110 18.14 2.67 -6.86
CA GLU A 110 19.35 2.79 -7.70
C GLU A 110 20.50 1.94 -7.16
N LYS A 111 20.77 1.99 -5.86
CA LYS A 111 21.83 1.20 -5.22
C LYS A 111 21.56 -0.31 -5.24
N LEU A 112 20.29 -0.69 -5.22
CA LEU A 112 19.87 -2.09 -5.39
C LEU A 112 20.03 -2.56 -6.84
N SER A 113 20.14 -1.66 -7.81
CA SER A 113 20.23 -1.95 -9.25
C SER A 113 19.07 -2.83 -9.75
N VAL A 114 17.88 -2.65 -9.18
CA VAL A 114 16.68 -3.40 -9.58
C VAL A 114 16.09 -2.87 -10.89
N PRO A 115 15.50 -3.74 -11.74
CA PRO A 115 14.99 -3.36 -13.04
C PRO A 115 13.90 -2.29 -13.01
N LYS A 116 14.02 -1.26 -13.84
CA LYS A 116 12.95 -0.29 -14.14
C LYS A 116 12.02 -0.83 -15.23
N PRO A 117 10.79 -0.25 -15.42
CA PRO A 117 10.19 0.75 -14.56
C PRO A 117 9.67 0.15 -13.25
N TYR A 118 9.32 1.02 -12.27
CA TYR A 118 8.78 0.61 -10.99
C TYR A 118 7.25 0.68 -10.96
N ILE A 119 6.61 -0.36 -10.43
CA ILE A 119 5.20 -0.33 -10.01
C ILE A 119 5.20 -0.07 -8.51
N LEU A 120 4.67 1.07 -8.10
CA LEU A 120 4.57 1.46 -6.70
C LEU A 120 3.23 0.99 -6.14
N VAL A 121 3.27 0.26 -5.03
CA VAL A 121 2.08 -0.15 -4.27
C VAL A 121 2.20 0.50 -2.90
N GLY A 122 1.36 1.47 -2.59
CA GLY A 122 1.42 2.21 -1.35
C GLY A 122 0.17 2.01 -0.50
N HIS A 123 0.35 1.51 0.73
CA HIS A 123 -0.70 1.38 1.72
C HIS A 123 -0.78 2.62 2.61
N SER A 124 -1.98 3.16 2.81
CA SER A 124 -2.21 4.25 3.77
C SER A 124 -1.24 5.43 3.55
N TYR A 125 -0.43 5.80 4.53
CA TYR A 125 0.62 6.82 4.43
C TYR A 125 1.66 6.51 3.34
N GLY A 126 1.98 5.23 3.15
CA GLY A 126 2.87 4.78 2.06
C GLY A 126 2.35 5.15 0.67
N GLY A 127 1.03 5.24 0.48
CA GLY A 127 0.43 5.75 -0.75
C GLY A 127 0.77 7.23 -1.01
N ASN A 128 0.88 8.04 0.04
CA ASN A 128 1.33 9.42 -0.08
C ASN A 128 2.80 9.51 -0.51
N ILE A 129 3.65 8.64 0.02
CA ILE A 129 5.06 8.54 -0.39
C ILE A 129 5.16 8.08 -1.86
N ALA A 130 4.37 7.07 -2.25
CA ALA A 130 4.33 6.56 -3.62
C ALA A 130 3.87 7.64 -4.63
N ARG A 131 2.88 8.47 -4.26
CA ARG A 131 2.44 9.63 -5.06
C ARG A 131 3.55 10.66 -5.22
N LEU A 132 4.24 11.02 -4.14
CA LEU A 132 5.38 11.95 -4.19
C LEU A 132 6.51 11.39 -5.05
N PHE A 133 6.84 10.11 -4.91
CA PHE A 133 7.83 9.45 -5.76
C PHE A 133 7.44 9.54 -7.24
N ALA A 134 6.20 9.16 -7.59
CA ALA A 134 5.73 9.20 -8.97
C ALA A 134 5.73 10.63 -9.57
N SER A 135 5.43 11.64 -8.76
CA SER A 135 5.50 13.06 -9.15
C SER A 135 6.93 13.57 -9.36
N MET A 136 7.87 13.14 -8.50
CA MET A 136 9.27 13.57 -8.53
C MET A 136 10.11 12.80 -9.56
N PHE A 137 9.79 11.52 -9.77
CA PHE A 137 10.55 10.61 -10.63
C PHE A 137 9.65 9.91 -11.66
N PRO A 138 8.96 10.69 -12.53
CA PRO A 138 7.98 10.14 -13.47
C PRO A 138 8.57 9.12 -14.43
N ASP A 139 9.81 9.30 -14.88
CA ASP A 139 10.50 8.40 -15.82
C ASP A 139 10.84 7.03 -15.21
N TYR A 140 10.80 6.90 -13.89
CA TYR A 140 11.06 5.65 -13.18
C TYR A 140 9.79 4.89 -12.87
N THR A 141 8.62 5.55 -12.96
CA THR A 141 7.34 5.03 -12.51
C THR A 141 6.54 4.47 -13.69
N GLY A 142 6.30 3.16 -13.67
CA GLY A 142 5.51 2.46 -14.70
C GLY A 142 4.06 2.21 -14.30
N GLY A 143 3.74 2.28 -13.01
CA GLY A 143 2.40 2.06 -12.49
C GLY A 143 2.26 2.47 -11.03
N LEU A 144 1.03 2.75 -10.58
CA LEU A 144 0.74 3.17 -9.22
C LEU A 144 -0.53 2.49 -8.70
N ILE A 145 -0.44 1.89 -7.53
CA ILE A 145 -1.57 1.34 -6.78
C ILE A 145 -1.61 1.99 -5.41
N LEU A 146 -2.74 2.59 -5.07
CA LEU A 146 -3.00 3.14 -3.74
C LEU A 146 -3.96 2.20 -3.00
N GLU A 147 -3.54 1.69 -1.86
CA GLU A 147 -4.35 0.85 -1.00
C GLU A 147 -4.77 1.64 0.22
N ASP A 148 -6.04 1.90 0.32
CA ASP A 148 -6.73 2.62 1.41
C ASP A 148 -6.01 3.89 1.86
N THR A 149 -5.43 4.61 0.88
CA THR A 149 -4.67 5.84 1.07
C THR A 149 -5.60 7.01 1.37
N GLN A 150 -5.25 7.81 2.38
CA GLN A 150 -6.02 9.02 2.70
C GLN A 150 -5.65 10.16 1.75
N HIS A 151 -6.67 10.86 1.29
CA HIS A 151 -6.50 12.15 0.59
C HIS A 151 -5.85 13.19 1.52
N GLU A 152 -4.98 14.02 1.00
CA GLU A 152 -4.26 15.06 1.76
C GLU A 152 -5.16 16.06 2.48
N ASP A 153 -6.37 16.29 1.97
CA ASP A 153 -7.31 17.26 2.54
C ASP A 153 -8.33 16.65 3.52
N VAL A 154 -8.28 15.33 3.75
CA VAL A 154 -9.30 14.62 4.54
C VAL A 154 -9.56 15.28 5.91
N LEU A 155 -8.51 15.68 6.64
CA LEU A 155 -8.68 16.29 7.96
C LEU A 155 -9.29 17.70 7.87
N ASN A 156 -8.88 18.49 6.88
CA ASN A 156 -9.43 19.83 6.68
C ASN A 156 -10.90 19.77 6.28
N GLU A 157 -11.26 18.82 5.42
CA GLU A 157 -12.64 18.63 4.97
C GLU A 157 -13.52 18.03 6.08
N MET A 158 -13.00 17.08 6.86
CA MET A 158 -13.72 16.57 8.05
C MET A 158 -14.07 17.69 9.02
N ARG A 159 -13.13 18.59 9.31
CA ARG A 159 -13.37 19.74 10.20
C ARG A 159 -14.49 20.66 9.71
N LYS A 160 -14.67 20.78 8.38
CA LYS A 160 -15.74 21.64 7.80
C LYS A 160 -17.12 21.03 7.89
N ILE A 161 -17.25 19.70 7.91
CA ILE A 161 -18.54 19.01 7.91
C ILE A 161 -19.03 18.60 9.29
N LEU A 162 -18.14 18.57 10.28
CA LEU A 162 -18.47 18.22 11.66
C LEU A 162 -18.95 19.45 12.45
N GLU A 163 -19.86 19.22 13.38
CA GLU A 163 -20.51 20.28 14.17
C GLU A 163 -20.68 19.84 15.64
N GLY A 164 -20.78 20.81 16.57
CA GLY A 164 -21.06 20.56 17.99
C GLY A 164 -20.12 19.53 18.62
N LYS A 165 -20.67 18.53 19.30
CA LYS A 165 -19.90 17.50 19.99
C LYS A 165 -19.02 16.66 19.08
N ASP A 166 -19.44 16.42 17.83
CA ASP A 166 -18.63 15.68 16.86
C ASP A 166 -17.39 16.49 16.44
N LEU A 167 -17.51 17.81 16.32
CA LEU A 167 -16.36 18.68 16.05
C LEU A 167 -15.44 18.77 17.27
N GLU A 168 -15.97 18.87 18.48
CA GLU A 168 -15.20 18.84 19.72
C GLU A 168 -14.40 17.54 19.84
N ALA A 169 -15.04 16.38 19.63
CA ALA A 169 -14.37 15.08 19.65
C ALA A 169 -13.29 14.95 18.56
N PHE A 170 -13.54 15.51 17.37
CA PHE A 170 -12.55 15.57 16.31
C PHE A 170 -11.33 16.42 16.72
N ASP A 171 -11.56 17.62 17.28
CA ASP A 171 -10.49 18.52 17.71
C ASP A 171 -9.65 17.90 18.84
N GLU A 172 -10.29 17.23 19.81
CA GLU A 172 -9.60 16.49 20.87
C GLU A 172 -8.74 15.33 20.27
N LEU A 173 -9.29 14.57 19.33
CA LEU A 173 -8.57 13.51 18.64
C LEU A 173 -7.36 14.06 17.88
N MET A 174 -7.52 15.22 17.22
CA MET A 174 -6.42 15.87 16.50
C MET A 174 -5.35 16.37 17.46
N ALA A 175 -5.73 17.01 18.55
CA ALA A 175 -4.78 17.48 19.57
C ALA A 175 -3.99 16.32 20.18
N ALA A 176 -4.62 15.18 20.45
CA ALA A 176 -3.97 13.99 20.98
C ALA A 176 -3.01 13.30 20.00
N ARG A 177 -3.37 13.25 18.71
CA ARG A 177 -2.64 12.48 17.70
C ARG A 177 -1.65 13.29 16.86
N PHE A 178 -1.83 14.62 16.79
CA PHE A 178 -1.12 15.49 15.84
C PHE A 178 -0.41 16.66 16.53
N ASN A 179 -0.11 16.50 17.81
CA ASN A 179 0.75 17.46 18.48
C ASN A 179 2.17 17.29 17.91
N THR A 180 2.52 18.13 16.92
CA THR A 180 3.86 18.12 16.34
C THR A 180 4.86 18.57 17.42
N PRO A 181 5.83 17.74 17.79
CA PRO A 181 6.81 18.11 18.79
C PRO A 181 7.67 19.29 18.30
N GLU A 182 8.24 20.04 19.21
CA GLU A 182 9.16 21.14 18.90
C GLU A 182 10.32 20.69 18.02
N HIS A 183 10.76 19.43 18.21
CA HIS A 183 11.80 18.80 17.39
C HIS A 183 11.28 17.52 16.75
N PRO A 184 10.57 17.62 15.61
CA PRO A 184 10.02 16.47 14.92
C PRO A 184 11.14 15.54 14.40
N ARG A 185 10.99 14.24 14.61
CA ARG A 185 11.97 13.22 14.22
C ARG A 185 11.36 12.11 13.37
N THR A 186 10.18 11.60 13.74
CA THR A 186 9.55 10.46 13.07
C THR A 186 8.67 10.91 11.90
N GLU A 187 8.34 9.99 11.02
CA GLU A 187 7.41 10.29 9.91
C GLU A 187 6.02 10.70 10.42
N ALA A 188 5.62 10.22 11.61
CA ALA A 188 4.38 10.63 12.25
C ALA A 188 4.37 12.13 12.58
N ASP A 189 5.50 12.68 12.99
CA ASP A 189 5.64 14.11 13.31
C ASP A 189 5.54 15.00 12.06
N TYR A 190 5.92 14.45 10.88
CA TYR A 190 5.95 15.16 9.61
C TYR A 190 4.70 14.98 8.73
N ARG A 191 3.62 14.37 9.23
CA ARG A 191 2.42 14.07 8.41
C ARG A 191 1.81 15.29 7.72
N ASP A 192 1.66 16.40 8.44
CA ASP A 192 1.07 17.62 7.88
C ASP A 192 1.97 18.24 6.80
N ARG A 193 3.29 18.24 7.04
CA ARG A 193 4.25 18.66 6.02
C ARG A 193 4.18 17.79 4.78
N THR A 194 4.03 16.48 4.93
CA THR A 194 3.85 15.56 3.81
C THR A 194 2.59 15.88 3.01
N ARG A 195 1.46 16.18 3.67
CA ARG A 195 0.23 16.62 3.00
C ARG A 195 0.43 17.92 2.22
N GLU A 196 1.13 18.90 2.79
CA GLU A 196 1.49 20.15 2.08
C GLU A 196 2.36 19.89 0.85
N GLN A 197 3.33 18.97 0.95
CA GLN A 197 4.19 18.59 -0.18
C GLN A 197 3.37 17.95 -1.29
N ILE A 198 2.39 17.11 -0.97
CA ILE A 198 1.48 16.52 -1.96
C ILE A 198 0.65 17.60 -2.67
N ARG A 199 0.05 18.56 -1.93
CA ARG A 199 -0.71 19.68 -2.52
C ARG A 199 0.13 20.52 -3.48
N LYS A 200 1.44 20.60 -3.26
CA LYS A 200 2.40 21.37 -4.07
C LYS A 200 3.10 20.53 -5.13
N SER A 201 2.87 19.22 -5.16
CA SER A 201 3.55 18.30 -6.08
C SER A 201 3.11 18.54 -7.52
N LYS A 202 3.97 18.15 -8.47
CA LYS A 202 3.63 18.14 -9.89
C LYS A 202 2.55 17.09 -10.18
N PRO A 203 1.78 17.26 -11.27
CA PRO A 203 0.84 16.24 -11.71
C PRO A 203 1.51 14.87 -11.86
N LEU A 204 0.77 13.81 -11.56
CA LEU A 204 1.24 12.46 -11.74
C LEU A 204 1.39 12.10 -13.22
N PRO A 205 2.35 11.24 -13.60
CA PRO A 205 2.52 10.80 -14.98
C PRO A 205 1.31 9.98 -15.46
N ARG A 206 1.11 9.89 -16.78
CA ARG A 206 0.06 9.06 -17.39
C ARG A 206 0.48 7.59 -17.40
N ILE A 207 0.19 6.89 -16.34
CA ILE A 207 0.55 5.47 -16.09
C ILE A 207 -0.70 4.68 -15.68
N PRO A 208 -0.70 3.34 -15.75
CA PRO A 208 -1.70 2.51 -15.11
C PRO A 208 -1.88 2.87 -13.64
N TYR A 209 -3.14 3.05 -13.21
CA TYR A 209 -3.44 3.56 -11.89
C TYR A 209 -4.69 2.93 -11.29
N VAL A 210 -4.57 2.45 -10.06
CA VAL A 210 -5.67 1.81 -9.32
C VAL A 210 -5.70 2.35 -7.90
N VAL A 211 -6.90 2.63 -7.39
CA VAL A 211 -7.16 2.99 -5.99
C VAL A 211 -8.07 1.92 -5.39
N LEU A 212 -7.57 1.19 -4.40
CA LEU A 212 -8.37 0.26 -3.59
C LEU A 212 -8.83 0.98 -2.33
N THR A 213 -10.10 0.87 -1.97
CA THR A 213 -10.67 1.50 -0.78
C THR A 213 -11.49 0.50 0.02
N ALA A 214 -11.29 0.42 1.33
CA ALA A 214 -12.10 -0.39 2.22
C ALA A 214 -13.49 0.25 2.42
N ALA A 215 -14.56 -0.50 2.17
CA ALA A 215 -15.93 0.01 2.23
C ALA A 215 -16.36 0.42 3.65
N GLY A 216 -15.76 -0.16 4.68
CA GLY A 216 -16.16 0.02 6.08
C GLY A 216 -15.43 1.12 6.84
N ARG A 217 -14.57 1.89 6.20
CA ARG A 217 -13.65 2.83 6.85
C ARG A 217 -14.33 3.86 7.74
N ALA A 218 -15.35 4.57 7.23
CA ALA A 218 -16.10 5.55 8.03
C ALA A 218 -16.81 4.88 9.21
N LYS A 219 -17.37 3.68 9.02
CA LYS A 219 -18.07 2.94 10.08
C LYS A 219 -17.12 2.56 11.24
N ALA A 220 -15.85 2.36 10.99
CA ALA A 220 -14.87 2.11 12.03
C ALA A 220 -14.71 3.30 13.00
N MET A 221 -15.15 4.50 12.61
CA MET A 221 -15.14 5.70 13.43
C MET A 221 -16.41 5.88 14.28
N ALA A 222 -17.41 5.00 14.15
CA ALA A 222 -18.69 5.09 14.88
C ALA A 222 -18.54 5.20 16.41
N PRO A 223 -17.53 4.62 17.09
CA PRO A 223 -17.33 4.83 18.52
C PRO A 223 -16.96 6.27 18.91
N LEU A 224 -16.53 7.09 17.95
CA LEU A 224 -16.04 8.46 18.18
C LEU A 224 -17.04 9.53 17.79
N PHE A 225 -17.97 9.23 16.88
CA PHE A 225 -18.86 10.21 16.26
C PHE A 225 -20.31 9.72 16.22
N SER A 226 -21.26 10.67 16.14
CA SER A 226 -22.67 10.37 15.95
C SER A 226 -22.96 9.70 14.60
N ASP A 227 -24.06 8.95 14.48
CA ASP A 227 -24.48 8.32 13.22
C ASP A 227 -24.56 9.34 12.07
N LYS A 228 -25.11 10.54 12.34
CA LYS A 228 -25.18 11.63 11.37
C LYS A 228 -23.80 12.09 10.90
N ALA A 229 -22.83 12.15 11.80
CA ALA A 229 -21.45 12.49 11.46
C ALA A 229 -20.80 11.38 10.63
N ILE A 230 -21.05 10.12 10.99
CA ILE A 230 -20.55 8.96 10.22
C ILE A 230 -21.07 8.95 8.79
N GLU A 231 -22.34 9.27 8.55
CA GLU A 231 -22.91 9.41 7.20
C GLU A 231 -22.19 10.52 6.40
N LYS A 232 -21.98 11.70 7.02
CA LYS A 232 -21.24 12.80 6.41
C LYS A 232 -19.78 12.39 6.09
N ILE A 233 -19.11 11.71 7.01
CA ILE A 233 -17.72 11.22 6.84
C ILE A 233 -17.66 10.18 5.73
N ALA A 234 -18.61 9.25 5.65
CA ALA A 234 -18.66 8.24 4.59
C ALA A 234 -18.79 8.87 3.20
N LYS A 235 -19.69 9.87 3.08
CA LYS A 235 -19.83 10.62 1.84
C LYS A 235 -18.53 11.37 1.49
N LEU A 236 -17.96 12.08 2.43
CA LEU A 236 -16.69 12.79 2.22
C LEU A 236 -15.57 11.84 1.80
N ASP A 237 -15.42 10.69 2.47
CA ASP A 237 -14.42 9.69 2.12
C ASP A 237 -14.61 9.20 0.67
N SER A 238 -15.86 8.95 0.26
CA SER A 238 -16.15 8.59 -1.12
C SER A 238 -15.77 9.68 -2.11
N ASP A 239 -16.17 10.94 -1.85
CA ASP A 239 -15.89 12.08 -2.72
C ASP A 239 -14.36 12.32 -2.86
N LEU A 240 -13.62 12.19 -1.78
CA LEU A 240 -12.15 12.34 -1.78
C LEU A 240 -11.44 11.17 -2.49
N ASN A 241 -11.94 9.96 -2.36
CA ASN A 241 -11.41 8.81 -3.11
C ASN A 241 -11.67 8.96 -4.62
N ASP A 242 -12.80 9.53 -5.03
CA ASP A 242 -13.07 9.84 -6.44
C ASP A 242 -12.10 10.91 -6.97
N GLN A 243 -11.72 11.89 -6.14
CA GLN A 243 -10.66 12.85 -6.47
C GLN A 243 -9.29 12.16 -6.61
N LEU A 244 -8.95 11.21 -5.72
CA LEU A 244 -7.74 10.41 -5.87
C LEU A 244 -7.72 9.65 -7.21
N VAL A 245 -8.81 9.02 -7.59
CA VAL A 245 -8.93 8.31 -8.87
C VAL A 245 -8.74 9.25 -10.06
N ALA A 246 -9.27 10.47 -9.97
CA ALA A 246 -9.19 11.48 -11.03
C ALA A 246 -7.77 12.06 -11.22
N LEU A 247 -6.81 11.80 -10.34
CA LEU A 247 -5.42 12.29 -10.48
C LEU A 247 -4.73 11.81 -11.76
N ILE A 248 -5.12 10.64 -12.27
CA ILE A 248 -4.59 10.11 -13.53
C ILE A 248 -5.76 9.71 -14.42
N PRO A 249 -5.87 10.27 -15.64
CA PRO A 249 -6.90 9.87 -16.60
C PRO A 249 -6.88 8.35 -16.88
N GLY A 250 -8.02 7.70 -16.75
CA GLY A 250 -8.15 6.25 -16.88
C GLY A 250 -7.87 5.46 -15.58
N GLY A 251 -7.66 6.17 -14.47
CA GLY A 251 -7.61 5.57 -13.15
C GLY A 251 -8.91 4.85 -12.80
N ARG A 252 -8.83 3.75 -12.04
CA ARG A 252 -10.02 3.02 -11.58
C ARG A 252 -10.03 2.86 -10.07
N ARG A 253 -11.24 2.87 -9.50
CA ARG A 253 -11.48 2.56 -8.09
C ARG A 253 -11.95 1.14 -7.92
N VAL A 254 -11.44 0.45 -6.89
CA VAL A 254 -11.94 -0.85 -6.43
C VAL A 254 -12.40 -0.67 -4.99
N ILE A 255 -13.71 -0.77 -4.76
CA ILE A 255 -14.27 -0.74 -3.40
C ILE A 255 -14.27 -2.17 -2.87
N VAL A 256 -13.64 -2.40 -1.72
CA VAL A 256 -13.44 -3.72 -1.13
C VAL A 256 -14.33 -3.88 0.08
N GLU A 257 -15.34 -4.75 -0.08
CA GLU A 257 -16.27 -5.07 1.00
C GLU A 257 -15.66 -6.07 1.99
N GLY A 258 -16.03 -5.95 3.27
CA GLY A 258 -15.68 -6.92 4.32
C GLY A 258 -14.19 -6.99 4.64
N THR A 259 -13.50 -5.86 4.50
CA THR A 259 -12.12 -5.67 4.96
C THR A 259 -12.04 -4.46 5.89
N GLY A 260 -11.01 -4.44 6.72
CA GLY A 260 -10.55 -3.25 7.43
C GLY A 260 -9.64 -2.39 6.56
N HIS A 261 -8.84 -1.56 7.23
CA HIS A 261 -7.83 -0.69 6.61
C HIS A 261 -6.73 -1.45 5.86
N ASP A 262 -6.47 -2.67 6.26
CA ASP A 262 -5.34 -3.50 5.82
C ASP A 262 -5.82 -4.56 4.81
N ILE A 263 -6.21 -4.11 3.60
CA ILE A 263 -6.82 -4.97 2.57
C ILE A 263 -5.89 -6.13 2.21
N HIS A 264 -4.58 -5.89 2.10
CA HIS A 264 -3.57 -6.91 1.79
C HIS A 264 -3.41 -7.99 2.88
N VAL A 265 -3.86 -7.70 4.11
CA VAL A 265 -3.89 -8.68 5.21
C VAL A 265 -5.21 -9.46 5.21
N ASP A 266 -6.33 -8.74 5.10
CA ASP A 266 -7.67 -9.33 5.20
C ASP A 266 -8.06 -10.12 3.94
N LYS A 267 -7.70 -9.60 2.75
CA LYS A 267 -8.01 -10.17 1.43
C LYS A 267 -6.85 -9.97 0.45
N PRO A 268 -5.72 -10.67 0.64
CA PRO A 268 -4.51 -10.48 -0.16
C PRO A 268 -4.75 -10.61 -1.67
N GLU A 269 -5.65 -11.51 -2.08
CA GLU A 269 -5.99 -11.73 -3.48
C GLU A 269 -6.55 -10.48 -4.18
N VAL A 270 -7.24 -9.61 -3.43
CA VAL A 270 -7.83 -8.38 -3.97
C VAL A 270 -6.76 -7.35 -4.34
N LEU A 271 -5.63 -7.32 -3.63
CA LEU A 271 -4.48 -6.49 -4.00
C LEU A 271 -3.58 -7.18 -5.02
N ILE A 272 -3.33 -8.48 -4.89
CA ILE A 272 -2.48 -9.25 -5.80
C ILE A 272 -2.98 -9.14 -7.25
N ALA A 273 -4.28 -9.31 -7.48
CA ALA A 273 -4.85 -9.32 -8.83
C ALA A 273 -4.54 -8.03 -9.63
N PRO A 274 -4.82 -6.80 -9.16
CA PRO A 274 -4.47 -5.58 -9.88
C PRO A 274 -2.96 -5.36 -10.02
N VAL A 275 -2.13 -5.83 -9.07
CA VAL A 275 -0.66 -5.78 -9.23
C VAL A 275 -0.22 -6.66 -10.40
N LEU A 276 -0.72 -7.90 -10.51
CA LEU A 276 -0.39 -8.81 -11.60
C LEU A 276 -0.89 -8.28 -12.96
N GLU A 277 -2.08 -7.70 -13.00
CA GLU A 277 -2.61 -7.04 -14.19
C GLU A 277 -1.69 -5.87 -14.61
N MET A 278 -1.27 -5.03 -13.68
CA MET A 278 -0.39 -3.89 -13.94
C MET A 278 0.99 -4.34 -14.43
N ILE A 279 1.56 -5.42 -13.87
CA ILE A 279 2.81 -6.02 -14.37
C ILE A 279 2.67 -6.37 -15.86
N LYS A 280 1.56 -6.99 -16.26
CA LYS A 280 1.28 -7.34 -17.66
C LYS A 280 1.19 -6.08 -18.53
N MET A 281 0.40 -5.09 -18.12
CA MET A 281 0.24 -3.82 -18.86
C MET A 281 1.56 -3.08 -19.07
N VAL A 282 2.45 -3.11 -18.06
CA VAL A 282 3.76 -2.43 -18.13
C VAL A 282 4.74 -3.19 -19.05
N ARG A 283 4.63 -4.51 -19.15
CA ARG A 283 5.45 -5.33 -20.06
C ARG A 283 5.06 -5.20 -21.54
N GLU A 284 3.81 -4.84 -21.80
CA GLU A 284 3.25 -4.70 -23.15
C GLU A 284 3.51 -3.31 -23.76
N LYS A 285 4.08 -2.35 -23.00
CA LYS A 285 4.50 -1.02 -23.47
C LYS A 285 5.96 -1.01 -23.91
#